data_9116a15ffbad76db3520bccd9ad18855
#
_entry.id   9116a15ffbad76db3520bccd9ad18855
#
_cell.length_a   1.000
_cell.length_b   1.000
_cell.length_c   1.000
_cell.angle_alpha   90.00
_cell.angle_beta   90.00
_cell.angle_gamma   90.00
#
_symmetry.space_group_name_H-M   'P 1'
#
loop_
_entity.id
_entity.type
_entity.pdbx_description
1 polymer ?
#
loop_
_entity_poly.entity_id
_entity_poly.type
_entity_poly.pdbx_seq_one_letter_code
_entity_poly.pdbx_strand_id
1 'polypeptide(L)'
;MSEFKVRPLRKMSPQDAAAGESSAPAPQPAARVPATNESPAPRSSAPASAAPRAGGKRTRLRALVEELRALEEKLRLGGGPDKIEKQHQQGKLTARERVALLLDPGAYSQEIGLLVAHDQYKGGAPAAGVVTTVGRVAGREVVVVANDATVKAGSWWPETIKKILRAQEIAMRSRVPIIYLVDSAGVNLPYQGGVFPGQYGAARIFYYNSIMRRYLHVPQLAAVMGPCVAGGAYLPALSDVILMVEQTSFMGLGGANLVKGATGQTIDNETLGGARTHTELSGVAHYRAKTDEECLAKLREFVAKLPAGETAAAASAAEGREGARPAEDLYDLLPEDHRQPYDARAVLDCVIDAGHFDEFQADYAREMITGHARVGGVQVGVIANGRGLVRQPKGAPRFGGIVYTESAEKVAYFIDLCNRQRTPLLFIQDVSGFMVGAEAEHSGIIRAGARFVEAMATAAVPKIVLTINHASGAGYYAMAGQGFDPDFIFSLPTGRMGVMEGDSAVQAIYGTQLDKLRREGREPDEATKAEMARVREDYEQQLDAKYAAARGFVDAVITPEEVRGALALALRVGGNFDGPHLGSFVLPRTLA
;
A
#
# COMPACT_ATOMS: atom_id res chain seq x y z
N MET A 1 -34.90 -1.58 44.56
CA MET A 1 -36.15 -1.10 44.00
C MET A 1 -36.34 0.31 44.49
N SER A 2 -36.03 1.31 43.72
CA SER A 2 -36.40 2.70 43.96
C SER A 2 -36.69 3.33 42.61
N GLU A 3 -37.95 3.71 42.43
CA GLU A 3 -38.50 4.26 41.19
C GLU A 3 -37.96 5.68 40.92
N PHE A 4 -37.41 5.91 39.77
CA PHE A 4 -37.11 7.25 39.25
C PHE A 4 -38.33 7.78 38.47
N LYS A 5 -39.04 8.76 39.07
CA LYS A 5 -40.08 9.54 38.39
C LYS A 5 -39.47 10.60 37.49
N VAL A 6 -39.74 10.50 36.19
CA VAL A 6 -39.43 11.53 35.19
C VAL A 6 -40.48 12.65 35.26
N ARG A 7 -40.04 13.90 35.47
CA ARG A 7 -40.89 15.09 35.36
C ARG A 7 -41.05 15.51 33.88
N PRO A 8 -42.25 15.90 33.44
CA PRO A 8 -42.45 16.37 32.06
C PRO A 8 -41.99 17.82 31.87
N LEU A 9 -41.36 18.08 30.72
CA LEU A 9 -40.95 19.40 30.26
C LEU A 9 -42.16 20.28 29.92
N ARG A 10 -42.12 21.52 30.40
CA ARG A 10 -43.15 22.57 30.23
C ARG A 10 -43.10 23.11 28.81
N LYS A 11 -44.22 23.12 28.10
CA LYS A 11 -44.39 23.78 26.78
C LYS A 11 -44.31 25.29 26.96
N MET A 12 -43.43 25.94 26.24
CA MET A 12 -43.41 27.41 26.09
C MET A 12 -44.37 27.81 24.95
N SER A 13 -45.18 28.86 25.20
CA SER A 13 -46.11 29.45 24.25
C SER A 13 -45.43 30.49 23.32
N PRO A 14 -45.98 30.71 22.11
CA PRO A 14 -45.36 31.59 21.13
C PRO A 14 -45.88 33.04 21.27
N GLN A 15 -45.35 33.78 22.25
CA GLN A 15 -45.65 35.20 22.41
C GLN A 15 -44.55 35.97 23.13
N ASP A 16 -43.30 35.94 22.60
CA ASP A 16 -42.27 36.91 23.05
C ASP A 16 -41.20 37.02 21.93
N ALA A 17 -41.59 37.56 20.79
CA ALA A 17 -40.66 37.99 19.77
C ALA A 17 -41.25 39.15 18.93
N ALA A 18 -41.27 40.35 19.53
CA ALA A 18 -41.43 41.58 18.77
C ALA A 18 -40.81 42.73 19.55
N ALA A 19 -39.63 43.18 19.14
CA ALA A 19 -39.16 44.57 19.16
C ALA A 19 -37.64 44.67 18.94
N GLY A 20 -37.24 45.35 17.87
CA GLY A 20 -35.84 45.74 17.68
C GLY A 20 -35.41 45.84 16.22
N GLU A 21 -36.13 46.60 15.40
CA GLU A 21 -35.60 47.06 14.11
C GLU A 21 -34.56 48.18 14.34
N SER A 22 -33.33 47.98 13.89
CA SER A 22 -32.35 49.03 13.68
C SER A 22 -31.77 48.91 12.29
N SER A 23 -32.09 49.91 11.47
CA SER A 23 -31.68 50.07 10.09
C SER A 23 -30.17 50.37 9.97
N ALA A 24 -29.45 49.65 9.10
CA ALA A 24 -28.15 50.03 8.61
C ALA A 24 -28.15 50.04 7.06
N PRO A 25 -27.45 50.99 6.40
CA PRO A 25 -27.63 51.33 4.98
C PRO A 25 -26.89 50.35 4.02
N ALA A 26 -27.44 50.21 2.83
CA ALA A 26 -26.93 49.37 1.74
C ALA A 26 -25.54 49.81 1.26
N PRO A 27 -24.65 48.87 0.90
CA PRO A 27 -23.38 49.20 0.26
C PRO A 27 -23.53 49.44 -1.25
N GLN A 28 -22.83 50.49 -1.74
CA GLN A 28 -22.71 50.84 -3.15
C GLN A 28 -21.86 49.81 -3.92
N PRO A 29 -22.06 49.66 -5.24
CA PRO A 29 -21.31 48.70 -6.04
C PRO A 29 -19.90 49.20 -6.35
N ALA A 30 -18.90 48.37 -6.04
CA ALA A 30 -17.50 48.57 -6.37
C ALA A 30 -17.22 48.34 -7.86
N ALA A 31 -16.33 49.17 -8.41
CA ALA A 31 -15.94 49.23 -9.80
C ALA A 31 -15.28 47.95 -10.30
N ARG A 32 -15.62 47.58 -11.56
CA ARG A 32 -14.98 46.47 -12.32
C ARG A 32 -13.51 46.81 -12.61
N VAL A 33 -12.61 45.94 -12.19
CA VAL A 33 -11.22 45.85 -12.65
C VAL A 33 -11.16 44.83 -13.79
N PRO A 34 -10.45 45.06 -14.90
CA PRO A 34 -10.44 44.12 -16.03
C PRO A 34 -9.61 42.88 -15.71
N ALA A 35 -10.15 41.73 -16.05
CA ALA A 35 -9.49 40.45 -15.96
C ALA A 35 -8.42 40.31 -17.03
N THR A 36 -7.17 40.21 -16.62
CA THR A 36 -6.09 39.57 -17.37
C THR A 36 -5.30 38.76 -16.37
N ASN A 37 -5.49 37.45 -16.42
CA ASN A 37 -4.43 36.48 -16.10
C ASN A 37 -4.94 35.11 -16.43
N GLU A 38 -4.43 34.56 -17.50
CA GLU A 38 -4.40 33.12 -17.73
C GLU A 38 -3.63 32.48 -16.59
N SER A 39 -4.34 31.74 -15.70
CA SER A 39 -3.71 30.87 -14.76
C SER A 39 -3.18 29.65 -15.51
N PRO A 40 -1.89 29.30 -15.37
CA PRO A 40 -1.38 28.07 -15.95
C PRO A 40 -2.05 26.88 -15.21
N ALA A 41 -2.58 25.94 -15.99
CA ALA A 41 -3.10 24.66 -15.48
C ALA A 41 -2.09 24.03 -14.52
N PRO A 42 -2.51 23.47 -13.38
CA PRO A 42 -1.62 22.80 -12.45
C PRO A 42 -0.97 21.62 -13.16
N ARG A 43 0.31 21.71 -13.44
CA ARG A 43 1.12 20.58 -13.89
C ARG A 43 1.14 19.57 -12.76
N SER A 44 0.61 18.37 -13.03
CA SER A 44 0.80 17.19 -12.20
C SER A 44 2.29 17.07 -11.82
N SER A 45 2.60 17.25 -10.55
CA SER A 45 3.94 17.04 -10.00
C SER A 45 4.14 15.58 -9.58
N ALA A 46 3.80 14.63 -10.44
CA ALA A 46 4.54 13.38 -10.46
C ALA A 46 5.97 13.74 -10.88
N PRO A 47 7.04 13.22 -10.24
CA PRO A 47 8.38 13.40 -10.74
C PRO A 47 8.34 13.01 -12.21
N ALA A 48 8.75 13.90 -13.11
CA ALA A 48 8.77 13.64 -14.51
C ALA A 48 9.56 12.34 -14.71
N SER A 49 8.86 11.26 -15.06
CA SER A 49 9.48 10.00 -15.42
C SER A 49 10.47 10.35 -16.52
N ALA A 50 11.76 10.17 -16.26
CA ALA A 50 12.78 10.41 -17.25
C ALA A 50 12.36 9.60 -18.48
N ALA A 51 12.17 10.28 -19.62
CA ALA A 51 11.84 9.60 -20.86
C ALA A 51 12.89 8.52 -21.10
N PRO A 52 12.51 7.26 -21.47
CA PRO A 52 13.48 6.22 -21.71
C PRO A 52 14.51 6.71 -22.71
N ARG A 53 15.80 6.51 -22.40
CA ARG A 53 16.88 6.85 -23.35
C ARG A 53 16.58 6.14 -24.66
N ALA A 54 16.24 6.91 -25.69
CA ALA A 54 15.96 6.39 -27.02
C ALA A 54 17.20 5.67 -27.54
N GLY A 55 17.14 4.31 -27.68
CA GLY A 55 18.21 3.50 -28.24
C GLY A 55 18.54 2.18 -27.54
N GLY A 56 17.91 1.84 -26.41
CA GLY A 56 18.12 0.55 -25.73
C GLY A 56 17.50 -0.62 -26.51
N LYS A 57 18.11 -1.82 -26.45
CA LYS A 57 17.49 -3.07 -26.95
C LYS A 57 16.09 -3.20 -26.34
N ARG A 58 15.11 -3.66 -27.12
CA ARG A 58 13.77 -3.97 -26.60
C ARG A 58 13.88 -5.21 -25.72
N THR A 59 14.01 -5.03 -24.40
CA THR A 59 14.06 -6.11 -23.43
C THR A 59 12.68 -6.43 -22.87
N ARG A 60 12.48 -7.65 -22.34
CA ARG A 60 11.23 -8.08 -21.71
C ARG A 60 10.80 -7.09 -20.63
N LEU A 61 11.72 -6.66 -19.77
CA LEU A 61 11.38 -5.70 -18.70
C LEU A 61 10.91 -4.35 -19.26
N ARG A 62 11.51 -3.86 -20.35
CA ARG A 62 11.05 -2.61 -21.01
C ARG A 62 9.62 -2.73 -21.52
N ALA A 63 9.29 -3.85 -22.20
CA ALA A 63 7.94 -4.10 -22.67
C ALA A 63 6.94 -4.19 -21.52
N LEU A 64 7.26 -4.90 -20.44
CA LEU A 64 6.40 -4.99 -19.25
C LEU A 64 6.21 -3.64 -18.54
N VAL A 65 7.23 -2.79 -18.51
CA VAL A 65 7.13 -1.43 -17.97
C VAL A 65 6.25 -0.53 -18.85
N GLU A 66 6.33 -0.64 -20.16
CA GLU A 66 5.44 0.08 -21.08
C GLU A 66 3.97 -0.31 -20.86
N GLU A 67 3.70 -1.61 -20.74
CA GLU A 67 2.36 -2.12 -20.41
C GLU A 67 1.87 -1.65 -19.04
N LEU A 68 2.75 -1.69 -18.04
CA LEU A 68 2.44 -1.23 -16.68
C LEU A 68 2.07 0.25 -16.69
N ARG A 69 2.88 1.11 -17.31
CA ARG A 69 2.63 2.55 -17.39
C ARG A 69 1.29 2.87 -18.09
N ALA A 70 1.01 2.19 -19.21
CA ALA A 70 -0.26 2.37 -19.91
C ALA A 70 -1.47 1.95 -19.02
N LEU A 71 -1.33 0.86 -18.25
CA LEU A 71 -2.35 0.43 -17.30
C LEU A 71 -2.51 1.43 -16.16
N GLU A 72 -1.42 1.90 -15.57
CA GLU A 72 -1.44 2.89 -14.50
C GLU A 72 -2.07 4.21 -14.91
N GLU A 73 -1.72 4.74 -16.09
CA GLU A 73 -2.35 5.95 -16.64
C GLU A 73 -3.87 5.78 -16.74
N LYS A 74 -4.33 4.64 -17.26
CA LYS A 74 -5.76 4.31 -17.32
C LYS A 74 -6.40 4.26 -15.94
N LEU A 75 -5.76 3.61 -14.97
CA LEU A 75 -6.32 3.47 -13.61
C LEU A 75 -6.35 4.80 -12.85
N ARG A 76 -5.35 5.68 -13.09
CA ARG A 76 -5.31 7.03 -12.50
C ARG A 76 -6.43 7.94 -12.97
N LEU A 77 -7.08 7.67 -14.09
CA LEU A 77 -8.28 8.38 -14.52
C LEU A 77 -9.52 8.08 -13.65
N GLY A 78 -9.44 7.08 -12.76
CA GLY A 78 -10.56 6.73 -11.87
C GLY A 78 -11.83 6.43 -12.66
N GLY A 79 -12.92 7.15 -12.38
CA GLY A 79 -14.20 7.05 -13.09
C GLY A 79 -14.22 7.64 -14.50
N GLY A 80 -13.10 8.20 -14.97
CA GLY A 80 -12.93 8.79 -16.30
C GLY A 80 -13.17 10.31 -16.35
N PRO A 81 -12.81 10.94 -17.49
CA PRO A 81 -12.84 12.40 -17.64
C PRO A 81 -14.17 13.06 -17.30
N ASP A 82 -15.30 12.48 -17.73
CA ASP A 82 -16.62 13.05 -17.46
C ASP A 82 -16.95 13.08 -15.95
N LYS A 83 -16.43 12.12 -15.19
CA LYS A 83 -16.63 12.08 -13.73
C LYS A 83 -15.71 13.03 -13.01
N ILE A 84 -14.50 13.22 -13.53
CA ILE A 84 -13.55 14.24 -13.04
C ILE A 84 -14.16 15.62 -13.25
N GLU A 85 -14.59 15.94 -14.46
CA GLU A 85 -15.22 17.24 -14.77
C GLU A 85 -16.44 17.51 -13.87
N LYS A 86 -17.26 16.47 -13.61
CA LYS A 86 -18.40 16.59 -12.69
C LYS A 86 -17.98 16.95 -11.26
N GLN A 87 -16.83 16.48 -10.76
CA GLN A 87 -16.30 16.90 -9.45
C GLN A 87 -15.93 18.38 -9.48
N HIS A 88 -15.22 18.83 -10.52
CA HIS A 88 -14.82 20.22 -10.68
C HIS A 88 -16.03 21.17 -10.77
N GLN A 89 -17.09 20.79 -11.51
CA GLN A 89 -18.34 21.56 -11.58
C GLN A 89 -19.05 21.69 -10.21
N GLN A 90 -18.80 20.78 -9.28
CA GLN A 90 -19.30 20.83 -7.92
C GLN A 90 -18.38 21.64 -6.97
N GLY A 91 -17.32 22.26 -7.48
CA GLY A 91 -16.33 22.99 -6.70
C GLY A 91 -15.42 22.06 -5.86
N LYS A 92 -15.27 20.80 -6.26
CA LYS A 92 -14.50 19.78 -5.54
C LYS A 92 -13.28 19.36 -6.36
N LEU A 93 -12.19 19.10 -5.68
CA LEU A 93 -11.03 18.42 -6.24
C LEU A 93 -11.26 16.90 -6.28
N THR A 94 -10.62 16.23 -7.21
CA THR A 94 -10.53 14.76 -7.21
C THR A 94 -9.65 14.26 -6.07
N ALA A 95 -9.78 12.98 -5.72
CA ALA A 95 -8.93 12.36 -4.68
C ALA A 95 -7.42 12.52 -4.99
N ARG A 96 -7.02 12.39 -6.26
CA ARG A 96 -5.62 12.52 -6.68
C ARG A 96 -5.12 13.96 -6.59
N GLU A 97 -5.92 14.93 -6.96
CA GLU A 97 -5.59 16.36 -6.82
C GLU A 97 -5.46 16.75 -5.34
N ARG A 98 -6.38 16.25 -4.49
CA ARG A 98 -6.30 16.44 -3.03
C ARG A 98 -5.01 15.87 -2.46
N VAL A 99 -4.63 14.64 -2.84
CA VAL A 99 -3.39 14.01 -2.40
C VAL A 99 -2.18 14.79 -2.91
N ALA A 100 -2.15 15.20 -4.17
CA ALA A 100 -1.05 15.97 -4.74
C ALA A 100 -0.83 17.34 -4.06
N LEU A 101 -1.91 18.04 -3.66
CA LEU A 101 -1.83 19.29 -2.92
C LEU A 101 -1.45 19.10 -1.45
N LEU A 102 -1.80 17.96 -0.86
CA LEU A 102 -1.48 17.66 0.53
C LEU A 102 0.00 17.32 0.72
N LEU A 103 0.59 16.56 -0.21
CA LEU A 103 1.99 16.13 -0.13
C LEU A 103 2.98 17.27 -0.35
N ASP A 104 4.20 17.09 0.14
CA ASP A 104 5.28 18.07 -0.04
C ASP A 104 5.75 18.06 -1.50
N PRO A 105 5.84 19.24 -2.15
CA PRO A 105 6.29 19.32 -3.52
C PRO A 105 7.71 18.77 -3.71
N GLY A 106 7.89 17.93 -4.73
CA GLY A 106 9.19 17.33 -5.07
C GLY A 106 9.64 16.19 -4.16
N ALA A 107 8.93 15.89 -3.07
CA ALA A 107 9.20 14.71 -2.27
C ALA A 107 8.69 13.44 -2.97
N TYR A 108 9.48 12.37 -2.91
CA TYR A 108 9.03 11.07 -3.43
C TYR A 108 7.84 10.56 -2.61
N SER A 109 6.83 10.05 -3.30
CA SER A 109 5.67 9.40 -2.71
C SER A 109 5.34 8.12 -3.46
N GLN A 110 4.79 7.13 -2.76
CA GLN A 110 4.39 5.85 -3.33
C GLN A 110 2.90 5.62 -3.16
N GLU A 111 2.20 5.46 -4.27
CA GLU A 111 0.81 4.98 -4.23
C GLU A 111 0.81 3.48 -3.96
N ILE A 112 0.07 3.07 -2.92
CA ILE A 112 -0.08 1.68 -2.49
C ILE A 112 -1.34 1.09 -3.14
N GLY A 113 -1.21 -0.06 -3.81
CA GLY A 113 -2.34 -0.79 -4.38
C GLY A 113 -3.03 -0.07 -5.54
N LEU A 114 -2.31 0.68 -6.39
CA LEU A 114 -2.90 1.29 -7.58
C LEU A 114 -3.58 0.25 -8.49
N LEU A 115 -2.99 -0.93 -8.63
CA LEU A 115 -3.51 -2.01 -9.47
C LEU A 115 -4.59 -2.86 -8.78
N VAL A 116 -4.89 -2.64 -7.51
CA VAL A 116 -5.91 -3.44 -6.80
C VAL A 116 -7.24 -3.38 -7.53
N ALA A 117 -7.83 -4.54 -7.78
CA ALA A 117 -9.09 -4.77 -8.50
C ALA A 117 -9.08 -4.42 -10.00
N HIS A 118 -7.93 -4.19 -10.65
CA HIS A 118 -7.89 -3.77 -12.06
C HIS A 118 -8.54 -4.77 -13.03
N ASP A 119 -8.45 -6.07 -12.74
CA ASP A 119 -9.01 -7.18 -13.53
C ASP A 119 -10.34 -7.71 -12.98
N GLN A 120 -10.91 -7.03 -11.99
CA GLN A 120 -12.16 -7.41 -11.31
C GLN A 120 -13.28 -6.45 -11.63
N TYR A 121 -14.53 -6.86 -11.30
CA TYR A 121 -15.74 -6.03 -11.46
C TYR A 121 -15.92 -5.45 -12.88
N LYS A 122 -15.40 -6.14 -13.91
CA LYS A 122 -15.42 -5.67 -15.32
C LYS A 122 -14.78 -4.28 -15.48
N GLY A 123 -13.76 -3.97 -14.68
CA GLY A 123 -13.08 -2.68 -14.67
C GLY A 123 -13.85 -1.56 -13.96
N GLY A 124 -14.95 -1.88 -13.25
CA GLY A 124 -15.79 -0.87 -12.58
C GLY A 124 -15.25 -0.32 -11.26
N ALA A 125 -14.11 -0.82 -10.79
CA ALA A 125 -13.48 -0.41 -9.53
C ALA A 125 -11.98 -0.09 -9.70
N PRO A 126 -11.59 0.88 -10.56
CA PRO A 126 -10.19 1.23 -10.73
C PRO A 126 -9.58 1.65 -9.39
N ALA A 127 -8.38 1.16 -9.12
CA ALA A 127 -7.68 1.34 -7.85
C ALA A 127 -8.56 1.04 -6.61
N ALA A 128 -9.55 0.12 -6.75
CA ALA A 128 -10.54 -0.22 -5.74
C ALA A 128 -11.35 0.99 -5.22
N GLY A 129 -11.49 2.07 -5.99
CA GLY A 129 -12.24 3.28 -5.63
C GLY A 129 -11.64 4.08 -4.45
N VAL A 130 -10.38 3.86 -4.12
CA VAL A 130 -9.66 4.60 -3.07
C VAL A 130 -8.19 4.78 -3.43
N VAL A 131 -7.68 5.98 -3.28
CA VAL A 131 -6.26 6.31 -3.42
C VAL A 131 -5.61 6.17 -2.05
N THR A 132 -4.58 5.32 -1.94
CA THR A 132 -3.78 5.18 -0.73
C THR A 132 -2.32 5.49 -1.07
N THR A 133 -1.70 6.39 -0.32
CA THR A 133 -0.37 6.90 -0.65
C THR A 133 0.46 7.01 0.63
N VAL A 134 1.72 6.64 0.54
CA VAL A 134 2.74 6.96 1.53
C VAL A 134 3.60 8.07 0.96
N GLY A 135 3.79 9.13 1.73
CA GLY A 135 4.54 10.29 1.26
C GLY A 135 4.86 11.24 2.41
N ARG A 136 5.27 12.46 2.07
CA ARG A 136 5.68 13.46 3.05
C ARG A 136 4.73 14.63 3.09
N VAL A 137 4.35 15.07 4.28
CA VAL A 137 3.54 16.26 4.54
C VAL A 137 4.24 17.10 5.61
N ALA A 138 4.54 18.35 5.31
CA ALA A 138 5.24 19.27 6.21
C ALA A 138 6.54 18.64 6.80
N GLY A 139 7.32 17.96 5.94
CA GLY A 139 8.59 17.33 6.30
C GLY A 139 8.49 15.97 7.00
N ARG A 140 7.27 15.44 7.21
CA ARG A 140 7.01 14.19 7.95
C ARG A 140 6.40 13.13 7.05
N GLU A 141 6.87 11.90 7.16
CA GLU A 141 6.25 10.74 6.50
C GLU A 141 4.85 10.50 7.06
N VAL A 142 3.89 10.28 6.17
CA VAL A 142 2.48 10.02 6.50
C VAL A 142 1.88 8.98 5.57
N VAL A 143 0.79 8.36 6.01
CA VAL A 143 -0.10 7.57 5.17
C VAL A 143 -1.35 8.39 4.86
N VAL A 144 -1.74 8.45 3.59
CA VAL A 144 -2.97 9.13 3.13
C VAL A 144 -3.94 8.11 2.55
N VAL A 145 -5.21 8.20 2.92
CA VAL A 145 -6.32 7.40 2.40
C VAL A 145 -7.37 8.36 1.87
N ALA A 146 -7.61 8.39 0.56
CA ALA A 146 -8.55 9.30 -0.08
C ALA A 146 -9.59 8.53 -0.91
N ASN A 147 -10.87 8.62 -0.57
CA ASN A 147 -11.93 8.00 -1.36
C ASN A 147 -12.02 8.69 -2.74
N ASP A 148 -12.07 7.89 -3.81
CA ASP A 148 -12.23 8.42 -5.17
C ASP A 148 -13.71 8.54 -5.52
N ALA A 149 -14.25 9.74 -5.34
CA ALA A 149 -15.66 10.03 -5.64
C ALA A 149 -16.02 9.87 -7.13
N THR A 150 -15.03 9.84 -8.03
CA THR A 150 -15.27 9.57 -9.45
C THR A 150 -15.64 8.10 -9.70
N VAL A 151 -15.26 7.17 -8.79
CA VAL A 151 -15.54 5.75 -8.85
C VAL A 151 -16.74 5.42 -7.97
N LYS A 152 -17.93 5.28 -8.59
CA LYS A 152 -19.18 4.96 -7.87
C LYS A 152 -19.43 5.83 -6.63
N ALA A 153 -19.17 7.13 -6.74
CA ALA A 153 -19.27 8.10 -5.64
C ALA A 153 -18.46 7.71 -4.39
N GLY A 154 -17.27 7.15 -4.58
CA GLY A 154 -16.37 6.74 -3.51
C GLY A 154 -16.88 5.56 -2.67
N SER A 155 -17.85 4.78 -3.18
CA SER A 155 -18.41 3.66 -2.42
C SER A 155 -17.42 2.52 -2.22
N TRP A 156 -17.57 1.79 -1.12
CA TRP A 156 -16.67 0.74 -0.69
C TRP A 156 -16.98 -0.60 -1.36
N TRP A 157 -15.98 -1.16 -2.03
CA TRP A 157 -15.92 -2.51 -2.57
C TRP A 157 -15.18 -3.43 -1.58
N PRO A 158 -15.22 -4.76 -1.74
CA PRO A 158 -14.41 -5.66 -0.93
C PRO A 158 -12.92 -5.30 -0.92
N GLU A 159 -12.38 -4.95 -2.09
CA GLU A 159 -10.97 -4.56 -2.24
C GLU A 159 -10.68 -3.16 -1.70
N THR A 160 -11.65 -2.26 -1.65
CA THR A 160 -11.52 -0.97 -0.94
C THR A 160 -11.17 -1.20 0.53
N ILE A 161 -11.86 -2.15 1.17
CA ILE A 161 -11.62 -2.50 2.58
C ILE A 161 -10.20 -3.04 2.76
N LYS A 162 -9.78 -4.00 1.95
CA LYS A 162 -8.42 -4.57 2.01
C LYS A 162 -7.35 -3.49 1.87
N LYS A 163 -7.55 -2.57 0.93
CA LYS A 163 -6.61 -1.49 0.65
C LYS A 163 -6.52 -0.48 1.81
N ILE A 164 -7.67 -0.11 2.40
CA ILE A 164 -7.69 0.75 3.59
C ILE A 164 -7.02 0.07 4.78
N LEU A 165 -7.32 -1.22 5.02
CA LEU A 165 -6.69 -1.99 6.10
C LEU A 165 -5.17 -2.06 5.91
N ARG A 166 -4.68 -2.30 4.67
CA ARG A 166 -3.25 -2.30 4.39
C ARG A 166 -2.59 -0.95 4.69
N ALA A 167 -3.23 0.16 4.32
CA ALA A 167 -2.76 1.51 4.65
C ALA A 167 -2.71 1.74 6.17
N GLN A 168 -3.73 1.30 6.90
CA GLN A 168 -3.75 1.36 8.36
C GLN A 168 -2.64 0.50 8.99
N GLU A 169 -2.38 -0.70 8.46
CA GLU A 169 -1.31 -1.59 8.95
C GLU A 169 0.08 -0.97 8.77
N ILE A 170 0.34 -0.29 7.66
CA ILE A 170 1.58 0.48 7.45
C ILE A 170 1.70 1.57 8.54
N ALA A 171 0.65 2.37 8.75
CA ALA A 171 0.65 3.41 9.77
C ALA A 171 0.82 2.84 11.19
N MET A 172 0.17 1.71 11.49
CA MET A 172 0.24 1.04 12.80
C MET A 172 1.63 0.50 13.12
N ARG A 173 2.30 -0.13 12.15
CA ARG A 173 3.65 -0.69 12.36
C ARG A 173 4.71 0.38 12.50
N SER A 174 4.64 1.39 11.65
CA SER A 174 5.62 2.46 11.58
C SER A 174 5.32 3.65 12.49
N ARG A 175 4.17 3.70 13.15
CA ARG A 175 3.69 4.82 13.99
C ARG A 175 3.69 6.18 13.25
N VAL A 176 3.58 6.17 11.93
CA VAL A 176 3.44 7.40 11.14
C VAL A 176 1.99 7.90 11.16
N PRO A 177 1.74 9.21 11.11
CA PRO A 177 0.38 9.75 11.06
C PRO A 177 -0.39 9.21 9.85
N ILE A 178 -1.70 9.00 10.03
CA ILE A 178 -2.60 8.65 8.94
C ILE A 178 -3.64 9.75 8.72
N ILE A 179 -3.86 10.10 7.45
CA ILE A 179 -4.77 11.16 7.03
C ILE A 179 -5.86 10.57 6.14
N TYR A 180 -7.11 10.77 6.50
CA TYR A 180 -8.28 10.32 5.76
C TYR A 180 -8.93 11.51 5.04
N LEU A 181 -8.99 11.47 3.70
CA LEU A 181 -9.75 12.41 2.87
C LEU A 181 -11.04 11.73 2.44
N VAL A 182 -12.11 11.97 3.17
CA VAL A 182 -13.35 11.19 3.08
C VAL A 182 -14.32 11.83 2.11
N ASP A 183 -14.72 11.06 1.10
CA ASP A 183 -15.72 11.43 0.09
C ASP A 183 -16.36 10.14 -0.44
N SER A 184 -17.30 9.57 0.35
CA SER A 184 -17.81 8.21 0.12
C SER A 184 -19.31 8.11 0.37
N ALA A 185 -20.02 7.53 -0.58
CA ALA A 185 -21.43 7.17 -0.47
C ALA A 185 -21.68 5.92 0.42
N GLY A 186 -20.65 5.37 1.08
CA GLY A 186 -20.76 4.19 1.93
C GLY A 186 -20.58 2.87 1.18
N VAL A 187 -21.24 1.80 1.62
CA VAL A 187 -21.07 0.45 1.07
C VAL A 187 -21.66 0.35 -0.33
N ASN A 188 -20.93 -0.26 -1.26
CA ASN A 188 -21.48 -0.67 -2.57
C ASN A 188 -22.42 -1.87 -2.37
N LEU A 189 -23.71 -1.60 -2.25
CA LEU A 189 -24.73 -2.56 -1.80
C LEU A 189 -24.73 -3.90 -2.56
N PRO A 190 -24.58 -3.97 -3.90
CA PRO A 190 -24.50 -5.23 -4.62
C PRO A 190 -23.36 -6.16 -4.12
N TYR A 191 -22.33 -5.61 -3.50
CA TYR A 191 -21.14 -6.34 -3.02
C TYR A 191 -21.05 -6.36 -1.49
N GLN A 192 -22.11 -6.04 -0.78
CA GLN A 192 -22.12 -5.93 0.68
C GLN A 192 -21.56 -7.17 1.41
N GLY A 193 -21.77 -8.37 0.84
CA GLY A 193 -21.31 -9.62 1.44
C GLY A 193 -19.79 -9.69 1.63
N GLY A 194 -19.01 -9.03 0.78
CA GLY A 194 -17.55 -8.92 0.90
C GLY A 194 -17.07 -7.65 1.60
N VAL A 195 -17.98 -6.71 1.92
CA VAL A 195 -17.65 -5.45 2.58
C VAL A 195 -18.03 -5.46 4.05
N PHE A 196 -19.27 -5.83 4.38
CA PHE A 196 -19.86 -5.62 5.71
C PHE A 196 -19.47 -6.70 6.72
N PRO A 197 -19.74 -8.01 6.47
CA PRO A 197 -19.46 -9.06 7.45
C PRO A 197 -17.98 -9.50 7.42
N GLY A 198 -17.60 -10.27 8.42
CA GLY A 198 -16.31 -10.94 8.46
C GLY A 198 -15.23 -10.21 9.23
N GLN A 199 -14.20 -10.96 9.61
CA GLN A 199 -13.09 -10.49 10.43
C GLN A 199 -12.31 -9.32 9.78
N TYR A 200 -12.19 -9.33 8.46
CA TYR A 200 -11.50 -8.31 7.66
C TYR A 200 -12.49 -7.49 6.81
N GLY A 201 -13.74 -7.35 7.28
CA GLY A 201 -14.73 -6.45 6.71
C GLY A 201 -14.56 -5.00 7.19
N ALA A 202 -15.52 -4.14 6.84
CA ALA A 202 -15.48 -2.70 7.14
C ALA A 202 -15.30 -2.40 8.63
N ALA A 203 -15.86 -3.21 9.53
CA ALA A 203 -15.72 -3.03 10.98
C ALA A 203 -14.25 -3.11 11.44
N ARG A 204 -13.39 -3.83 10.71
CA ARG A 204 -11.96 -3.91 11.03
C ARG A 204 -11.26 -2.57 10.88
N ILE A 205 -11.70 -1.71 9.97
CA ILE A 205 -11.20 -0.33 9.83
C ILE A 205 -11.41 0.43 11.13
N PHE A 206 -12.61 0.36 11.71
CA PHE A 206 -12.95 1.05 12.96
C PHE A 206 -12.22 0.45 14.16
N TYR A 207 -12.04 -0.86 14.17
CA TYR A 207 -11.20 -1.53 15.16
C TYR A 207 -9.77 -1.01 15.11
N TYR A 208 -9.15 -0.92 13.93
CA TYR A 208 -7.80 -0.39 13.76
C TYR A 208 -7.71 1.10 14.13
N ASN A 209 -8.69 1.94 13.76
CA ASN A 209 -8.77 3.31 14.23
C ASN A 209 -8.74 3.39 15.77
N SER A 210 -9.53 2.54 16.43
CA SER A 210 -9.61 2.52 17.90
C SER A 210 -8.30 2.06 18.55
N ILE A 211 -7.65 1.03 17.98
CA ILE A 211 -6.34 0.53 18.44
C ILE A 211 -5.26 1.58 18.23
N MET A 212 -5.20 2.20 17.04
CA MET A 212 -4.26 3.29 16.75
C MET A 212 -4.39 4.44 17.74
N ARG A 213 -5.63 4.86 18.00
CA ARG A 213 -5.91 5.97 18.90
C ARG A 213 -5.58 5.65 20.36
N ARG A 214 -6.02 4.48 20.86
CA ARG A 214 -5.98 4.17 22.29
C ARG A 214 -4.65 3.61 22.76
N TYR A 215 -4.00 2.79 21.94
CA TYR A 215 -2.85 2.00 22.36
C TYR A 215 -1.57 2.31 21.58
N LEU A 216 -1.69 2.58 20.28
CA LEU A 216 -0.50 2.77 19.45
C LEU A 216 -0.10 4.24 19.33
N HIS A 217 -0.96 5.16 19.77
CA HIS A 217 -0.76 6.61 19.72
C HIS A 217 -0.39 7.12 18.31
N VAL A 218 -0.92 6.46 17.26
CA VAL A 218 -0.78 6.90 15.87
C VAL A 218 -1.71 8.08 15.64
N PRO A 219 -1.20 9.26 15.29
CA PRO A 219 -2.04 10.42 15.00
C PRO A 219 -2.95 10.18 13.80
N GLN A 220 -4.25 10.46 13.96
CA GLN A 220 -5.26 10.26 12.93
C GLN A 220 -5.97 11.58 12.64
N LEU A 221 -5.85 12.07 11.40
CA LEU A 221 -6.52 13.29 10.96
C LEU A 221 -7.53 12.94 9.86
N ALA A 222 -8.72 13.51 9.90
CA ALA A 222 -9.74 13.28 8.89
C ALA A 222 -10.26 14.61 8.34
N ALA A 223 -10.41 14.67 7.02
CA ALA A 223 -11.13 15.74 6.34
C ALA A 223 -12.33 15.12 5.58
N VAL A 224 -13.53 15.54 5.94
CA VAL A 224 -14.74 15.16 5.21
C VAL A 224 -14.94 16.20 4.10
N MET A 225 -14.74 15.78 2.86
CA MET A 225 -14.69 16.64 1.68
C MET A 225 -15.79 16.31 0.66
N GLY A 226 -16.75 15.49 1.08
CA GLY A 226 -17.91 15.06 0.33
C GLY A 226 -18.86 14.26 1.22
N PRO A 227 -19.76 13.44 0.67
CA PRO A 227 -20.61 12.56 1.46
C PRO A 227 -19.79 11.62 2.35
N CYS A 228 -20.25 11.43 3.59
CA CYS A 228 -19.75 10.46 4.55
C CYS A 228 -20.92 9.88 5.32
N VAL A 229 -21.47 8.77 4.81
CA VAL A 229 -22.77 8.28 5.27
C VAL A 229 -22.71 6.92 5.96
N ALA A 230 -23.71 6.66 6.79
CA ALA A 230 -23.92 5.41 7.51
C ALA A 230 -22.70 5.01 8.38
N GLY A 231 -22.34 3.73 8.40
CA GLY A 231 -21.18 3.25 9.15
C GLY A 231 -19.86 3.92 8.75
N GLY A 232 -19.74 4.44 7.51
CA GLY A 232 -18.55 5.19 7.07
C GLY A 232 -18.25 6.43 7.89
N ALA A 233 -19.26 7.04 8.54
CA ALA A 233 -19.10 8.20 9.41
C ALA A 233 -18.24 7.89 10.67
N TYR A 234 -18.12 6.64 11.06
CA TYR A 234 -17.26 6.27 12.20
C TYR A 234 -15.77 6.40 11.90
N LEU A 235 -15.34 6.28 10.63
CA LEU A 235 -13.93 6.44 10.27
C LEU A 235 -13.42 7.85 10.66
N PRO A 236 -14.00 8.97 10.21
CA PRO A 236 -13.60 10.29 10.71
C PRO A 236 -13.91 10.48 12.19
N ALA A 237 -15.04 9.99 12.71
CA ALA A 237 -15.42 10.17 14.10
C ALA A 237 -14.46 9.51 15.11
N LEU A 238 -13.72 8.50 14.70
CA LEU A 238 -12.67 7.84 15.48
C LEU A 238 -11.28 8.48 15.29
N SER A 239 -11.15 9.49 14.43
CA SER A 239 -9.91 10.25 14.25
C SER A 239 -9.73 11.30 15.34
N ASP A 240 -8.49 11.78 15.56
CA ASP A 240 -8.16 12.75 16.60
C ASP A 240 -8.59 14.18 16.21
N VAL A 241 -8.48 14.51 14.92
CA VAL A 241 -8.87 15.80 14.37
C VAL A 241 -9.77 15.59 13.17
N ILE A 242 -10.90 16.31 13.15
CA ILE A 242 -11.92 16.22 12.10
C ILE A 242 -12.16 17.61 11.51
N LEU A 243 -11.94 17.74 10.21
CA LEU A 243 -12.28 18.91 9.42
C LEU A 243 -13.44 18.59 8.48
N MET A 244 -14.26 19.59 8.16
CA MET A 244 -15.31 19.50 7.15
C MET A 244 -15.27 20.67 6.19
N VAL A 245 -15.52 20.43 4.90
CA VAL A 245 -15.61 21.47 3.87
C VAL A 245 -17.06 21.93 3.74
N GLU A 246 -17.28 23.25 3.78
CA GLU A 246 -18.61 23.83 3.67
C GLU A 246 -19.29 23.48 2.35
N GLN A 247 -20.62 23.31 2.37
CA GLN A 247 -21.50 23.07 1.22
C GLN A 247 -21.28 21.76 0.46
N THR A 248 -20.06 21.23 0.41
CA THR A 248 -19.74 20.02 -0.32
C THR A 248 -19.71 18.77 0.55
N SER A 249 -19.47 18.91 1.86
CA SER A 249 -19.39 17.80 2.79
C SER A 249 -20.69 17.54 3.53
N PHE A 250 -20.92 16.28 3.82
CA PHE A 250 -22.01 15.80 4.68
C PHE A 250 -21.50 14.62 5.50
N MET A 251 -21.82 14.60 6.78
CA MET A 251 -21.55 13.45 7.63
C MET A 251 -22.79 13.09 8.43
N GLY A 252 -23.19 11.82 8.43
CA GLY A 252 -24.36 11.37 9.20
C GLY A 252 -24.65 9.88 9.04
N LEU A 253 -25.35 9.30 10.03
CA LEU A 253 -25.77 7.90 9.98
C LEU A 253 -26.87 7.65 8.95
N GLY A 254 -27.57 8.70 8.52
CA GLY A 254 -28.55 8.64 7.45
C GLY A 254 -28.64 9.98 6.73
N GLY A 255 -28.70 9.95 5.41
CA GLY A 255 -28.95 11.15 4.60
C GLY A 255 -30.43 11.59 4.66
N ALA A 256 -30.75 12.78 4.15
CA ALA A 256 -32.07 13.40 4.18
C ALA A 256 -33.21 12.45 3.71
N ASN A 257 -32.97 11.65 2.68
CA ASN A 257 -33.97 10.69 2.16
C ASN A 257 -34.27 9.56 3.16
N LEU A 258 -33.23 9.04 3.86
CA LEU A 258 -33.42 8.01 4.86
C LEU A 258 -34.17 8.57 6.07
N VAL A 259 -33.82 9.79 6.52
CA VAL A 259 -34.51 10.50 7.61
C VAL A 259 -35.98 10.70 7.26
N LYS A 260 -36.28 11.17 6.04
CA LYS A 260 -37.67 11.34 5.57
C LYS A 260 -38.43 10.01 5.59
N GLY A 261 -37.82 8.93 5.12
CA GLY A 261 -38.47 7.60 5.14
C GLY A 261 -38.69 7.04 6.53
N ALA A 262 -37.75 7.26 7.45
CA ALA A 262 -37.80 6.69 8.80
C ALA A 262 -38.64 7.50 9.79
N THR A 263 -38.61 8.83 9.68
CA THR A 263 -39.23 9.75 10.68
C THR A 263 -40.30 10.66 10.10
N GLY A 264 -40.46 10.72 8.78
CA GLY A 264 -41.33 11.68 8.08
C GLY A 264 -40.77 13.11 8.01
N GLN A 265 -39.63 13.39 8.63
CA GLN A 265 -39.03 14.73 8.67
C GLN A 265 -38.40 15.05 7.29
N THR A 266 -38.77 16.19 6.72
CA THR A 266 -38.13 16.76 5.54
C THR A 266 -37.07 17.76 5.97
N ILE A 267 -35.79 17.47 5.67
CA ILE A 267 -34.63 18.26 6.01
C ILE A 267 -33.59 18.13 4.88
N ASP A 268 -32.84 19.17 4.58
CA ASP A 268 -31.73 19.09 3.64
C ASP A 268 -30.46 18.54 4.29
N ASN A 269 -29.50 18.06 3.48
CA ASN A 269 -28.28 17.46 4.00
C ASN A 269 -27.37 18.45 4.75
N GLU A 270 -27.32 19.72 4.32
CA GLU A 270 -26.47 20.74 4.99
C GLU A 270 -26.99 21.02 6.40
N THR A 271 -28.30 21.21 6.56
CA THR A 271 -28.93 21.40 7.87
C THR A 271 -28.86 20.13 8.73
N LEU A 272 -28.97 18.93 8.12
CA LEU A 272 -28.95 17.67 8.85
C LEU A 272 -27.55 17.33 9.40
N GLY A 273 -26.51 17.47 8.57
CA GLY A 273 -25.15 17.01 8.91
C GLY A 273 -24.05 17.65 8.06
N GLY A 274 -24.24 18.91 7.64
CA GLY A 274 -23.21 19.69 6.97
C GLY A 274 -22.14 20.20 7.93
N ALA A 275 -21.13 20.83 7.37
CA ALA A 275 -19.96 21.32 8.11
C ALA A 275 -20.34 22.26 9.26
N ARG A 276 -21.27 23.16 9.00
CA ARG A 276 -21.77 24.11 10.02
C ARG A 276 -22.48 23.40 11.17
N THR A 277 -23.37 22.47 10.86
CA THR A 277 -24.10 21.69 11.85
C THR A 277 -23.15 20.94 12.79
N HIS A 278 -22.11 20.33 12.24
CA HIS A 278 -21.18 19.55 13.03
C HIS A 278 -20.15 20.37 13.79
N THR A 279 -19.85 21.59 13.36
CA THR A 279 -18.94 22.46 14.11
C THR A 279 -19.63 23.36 15.14
N GLU A 280 -20.89 23.76 14.92
CA GLU A 280 -21.60 24.71 15.79
C GLU A 280 -22.60 24.02 16.74
N LEU A 281 -23.27 22.93 16.32
CA LEU A 281 -24.34 22.31 17.06
C LEU A 281 -23.98 21.00 17.74
N SER A 282 -23.42 20.03 16.94
CA SER A 282 -23.13 18.70 17.46
C SER A 282 -21.73 18.56 18.06
N GLY A 283 -20.78 19.42 17.68
CA GLY A 283 -19.39 19.31 18.09
C GLY A 283 -18.63 18.10 17.53
N VAL A 284 -19.19 17.39 16.54
CA VAL A 284 -18.56 16.20 15.93
C VAL A 284 -17.37 16.60 15.10
N ALA A 285 -17.45 17.65 14.28
CA ALA A 285 -16.32 18.21 13.57
C ALA A 285 -15.65 19.32 14.39
N HIS A 286 -14.33 19.37 14.34
CA HIS A 286 -13.54 20.31 15.12
C HIS A 286 -13.27 21.62 14.36
N TYR A 287 -13.16 21.55 13.04
CA TYR A 287 -12.82 22.69 12.17
C TYR A 287 -13.62 22.65 10.89
N ARG A 288 -13.87 23.83 10.37
CA ARG A 288 -14.59 24.08 9.12
C ARG A 288 -13.67 24.83 8.16
N ALA A 289 -13.68 24.43 6.90
CA ALA A 289 -12.95 25.08 5.81
C ALA A 289 -13.93 25.43 4.68
N LYS A 290 -13.65 26.50 3.94
CA LYS A 290 -14.52 26.95 2.85
C LYS A 290 -14.31 26.16 1.56
N THR A 291 -13.09 25.69 1.33
CA THR A 291 -12.70 24.96 0.10
C THR A 291 -11.84 23.75 0.44
N ASP A 292 -11.66 22.87 -0.54
CA ASP A 292 -10.77 21.71 -0.44
C ASP A 292 -9.33 22.18 -0.15
N GLU A 293 -8.84 23.25 -0.81
CA GLU A 293 -7.49 23.77 -0.64
C GLU A 293 -7.26 24.32 0.77
N GLU A 294 -8.22 25.11 1.30
CA GLU A 294 -8.14 25.61 2.68
C GLU A 294 -8.10 24.44 3.69
N CYS A 295 -8.91 23.42 3.47
CA CYS A 295 -8.94 22.23 4.30
C CYS A 295 -7.60 21.47 4.28
N LEU A 296 -7.02 21.29 3.09
CA LEU A 296 -5.72 20.62 2.93
C LEU A 296 -4.57 21.44 3.55
N ALA A 297 -4.58 22.77 3.37
CA ALA A 297 -3.62 23.64 4.02
C ALA A 297 -3.69 23.52 5.54
N LYS A 298 -4.91 23.44 6.09
CA LYS A 298 -5.12 23.26 7.53
C LYS A 298 -4.64 21.91 8.03
N LEU A 299 -4.84 20.82 7.26
CA LEU A 299 -4.27 19.52 7.58
C LEU A 299 -2.74 19.57 7.65
N ARG A 300 -2.09 20.23 6.68
CA ARG A 300 -0.63 20.43 6.68
C ARG A 300 -0.15 21.15 7.95
N GLU A 301 -0.88 22.19 8.40
CA GLU A 301 -0.58 22.87 9.67
C GLU A 301 -0.66 21.93 10.87
N PHE A 302 -1.67 21.02 10.92
CA PHE A 302 -1.78 20.07 12.01
C PHE A 302 -0.65 19.05 11.99
N VAL A 303 -0.27 18.53 10.82
CA VAL A 303 0.88 17.62 10.69
C VAL A 303 2.16 18.29 11.17
N ALA A 304 2.38 19.56 10.81
CA ALA A 304 3.55 20.33 11.26
C ALA A 304 3.61 20.53 12.78
N LYS A 305 2.47 20.54 13.47
CA LYS A 305 2.37 20.70 14.92
C LYS A 305 2.49 19.39 15.71
N LEU A 306 2.45 18.23 15.04
CA LEU A 306 2.62 16.96 15.73
C LEU A 306 4.01 16.87 16.37
N PRO A 307 4.16 16.26 17.54
CA PRO A 307 5.48 16.03 18.16
C PRO A 307 6.40 15.31 17.18
N ALA A 308 7.70 15.61 17.20
CA ALA A 308 8.68 14.83 16.44
C ALA A 308 8.58 13.36 16.84
N GLY A 309 8.62 12.44 15.85
CA GLY A 309 8.70 11.00 16.15
C GLY A 309 9.98 10.69 16.93
N GLU A 310 9.96 9.63 17.71
CA GLU A 310 11.06 9.27 18.63
C GLU A 310 12.42 9.10 17.94
N THR A 311 12.44 8.87 16.60
CA THR A 311 13.66 8.56 15.82
C THR A 311 13.95 9.48 14.64
N ALA A 312 13.14 10.50 14.41
CA ALA A 312 13.34 11.43 13.28
C ALA A 312 14.76 12.08 13.26
N ALA A 313 15.48 12.07 14.35
CA ALA A 313 16.83 12.61 14.46
C ALA A 313 17.93 11.68 13.89
N ALA A 314 17.74 10.37 13.89
CA ALA A 314 18.76 9.41 13.45
C ALA A 314 18.74 9.14 11.93
N ALA A 315 17.58 9.20 11.29
CA ALA A 315 17.43 8.95 9.84
C ALA A 315 17.87 10.14 8.96
N SER A 316 18.08 11.32 9.57
CA SER A 316 18.41 12.57 8.86
C SER A 316 19.90 12.78 8.59
N ALA A 317 20.81 11.92 9.08
CA ALA A 317 22.22 12.29 9.20
C ALA A 317 23.14 11.83 8.06
N ALA A 318 22.70 10.96 7.17
CA ALA A 318 23.53 10.53 6.04
C ALA A 318 22.87 10.89 4.71
N GLU A 319 23.52 11.72 3.92
CA GLU A 319 23.13 11.88 2.51
C GLU A 319 23.24 10.54 1.79
N GLY A 320 22.14 10.10 1.20
CA GLY A 320 22.11 8.92 0.34
C GLY A 320 23.05 9.13 -0.85
N ARG A 321 23.77 8.07 -1.23
CA ARG A 321 24.58 8.06 -2.43
C ARG A 321 23.82 7.37 -3.55
N GLU A 322 24.16 7.72 -4.79
CA GLU A 322 23.70 6.95 -5.95
C GLU A 322 24.23 5.50 -5.86
N GLY A 323 23.56 4.57 -6.55
CA GLY A 323 24.08 3.22 -6.73
C GLY A 323 25.40 3.20 -7.49
N ALA A 324 26.16 2.13 -7.35
CA ALA A 324 27.36 1.93 -8.17
C ALA A 324 27.01 1.80 -9.66
N ARG A 325 25.76 1.43 -9.94
CA ARG A 325 25.14 1.42 -11.28
C ARG A 325 23.83 2.22 -11.25
N PRO A 326 23.46 2.86 -12.39
CA PRO A 326 22.12 3.43 -12.54
C PRO A 326 21.05 2.34 -12.37
N ALA A 327 19.93 2.68 -11.75
CA ALA A 327 18.83 1.72 -11.57
C ALA A 327 18.27 1.21 -12.92
N GLU A 328 18.36 2.02 -13.96
CA GLU A 328 17.96 1.69 -15.33
C GLU A 328 18.79 0.55 -15.96
N ASP A 329 19.99 0.27 -15.42
CA ASP A 329 20.77 -0.89 -15.88
C ASP A 329 20.02 -2.21 -15.62
N LEU A 330 19.04 -2.25 -14.70
CA LEU A 330 18.17 -3.41 -14.48
C LEU A 330 17.46 -3.86 -15.76
N TYR A 331 17.16 -2.94 -16.69
CA TYR A 331 16.56 -3.28 -17.98
C TYR A 331 17.42 -4.22 -18.82
N ASP A 332 18.73 -4.12 -18.70
CA ASP A 332 19.68 -4.89 -19.50
C ASP A 332 20.34 -6.02 -18.69
N LEU A 333 20.35 -5.93 -17.36
CA LEU A 333 20.85 -6.97 -16.46
C LEU A 333 19.90 -8.15 -16.33
N LEU A 334 18.58 -7.89 -16.35
CA LEU A 334 17.59 -8.96 -16.21
C LEU A 334 17.32 -9.61 -17.58
N PRO A 335 17.41 -10.96 -17.69
CA PRO A 335 17.33 -11.66 -18.96
C PRO A 335 15.90 -11.69 -19.53
N GLU A 336 15.80 -11.91 -20.83
CA GLU A 336 14.54 -12.13 -21.56
C GLU A 336 13.77 -13.36 -21.04
N ASP A 337 14.47 -14.47 -20.86
CA ASP A 337 13.93 -15.68 -20.22
C ASP A 337 14.23 -15.64 -18.73
N HIS A 338 13.20 -15.58 -17.92
CA HIS A 338 13.29 -15.53 -16.45
C HIS A 338 14.07 -16.69 -15.80
N ARG A 339 14.30 -17.78 -16.53
CA ARG A 339 15.09 -18.94 -16.08
C ARG A 339 16.58 -18.77 -16.28
N GLN A 340 17.00 -17.84 -17.14
CA GLN A 340 18.42 -17.62 -17.42
C GLN A 340 19.11 -16.94 -16.23
N PRO A 341 20.42 -17.25 -16.03
CA PRO A 341 21.21 -16.64 -14.99
C PRO A 341 21.55 -15.18 -15.31
N TYR A 342 21.75 -14.39 -14.27
CA TYR A 342 22.29 -13.04 -14.35
C TYR A 342 23.19 -12.77 -13.14
N ASP A 343 23.97 -11.68 -13.17
CA ASP A 343 24.82 -11.27 -12.06
C ASP A 343 23.98 -10.56 -10.98
N ALA A 344 23.69 -11.28 -9.90
CA ALA A 344 22.93 -10.74 -8.77
C ALA A 344 23.66 -9.60 -8.04
N ARG A 345 25.02 -9.56 -8.07
CA ARG A 345 25.75 -8.44 -7.48
C ARG A 345 25.63 -7.18 -8.31
N ALA A 346 25.65 -7.29 -9.63
CA ALA A 346 25.38 -6.16 -10.52
C ALA A 346 23.96 -5.60 -10.31
N VAL A 347 22.99 -6.46 -10.00
CA VAL A 347 21.63 -6.01 -9.59
C VAL A 347 21.67 -5.29 -8.25
N LEU A 348 22.41 -5.78 -7.26
CA LEU A 348 22.59 -5.09 -5.98
C LEU A 348 23.23 -3.71 -6.17
N ASP A 349 24.20 -3.57 -7.06
CA ASP A 349 24.85 -2.29 -7.39
C ASP A 349 23.86 -1.23 -7.92
N CYS A 350 22.73 -1.66 -8.50
CA CYS A 350 21.63 -0.77 -8.92
C CYS A 350 20.74 -0.35 -7.74
N VAL A 351 20.69 -1.14 -6.68
CA VAL A 351 19.73 -0.99 -5.57
C VAL A 351 20.31 -0.27 -4.36
N ILE A 352 21.54 -0.63 -3.95
CA ILE A 352 22.19 -0.12 -2.77
C ILE A 352 23.09 1.08 -3.06
N ASP A 353 23.44 1.85 -2.03
CA ASP A 353 24.35 2.99 -2.14
C ASP A 353 25.78 2.53 -2.46
N ALA A 354 26.45 3.19 -3.40
CA ALA A 354 27.80 2.85 -3.83
C ALA A 354 28.80 2.81 -2.67
N GLY A 355 29.63 1.75 -2.63
CA GLY A 355 30.72 1.58 -1.66
C GLY A 355 30.25 1.26 -0.23
N HIS A 356 29.02 0.83 -0.07
CA HIS A 356 28.41 0.51 1.22
C HIS A 356 27.89 -0.93 1.33
N PHE A 357 28.55 -1.90 0.72
CA PHE A 357 28.20 -3.31 0.87
C PHE A 357 29.30 -4.07 1.60
N ASP A 358 28.97 -4.54 2.81
CA ASP A 358 29.80 -5.42 3.62
C ASP A 358 29.18 -6.81 3.65
N GLU A 359 29.68 -7.70 2.77
CA GLU A 359 29.11 -9.02 2.57
C GLU A 359 29.44 -9.96 3.73
N PHE A 360 28.41 -10.40 4.44
CA PHE A 360 28.51 -11.36 5.52
C PHE A 360 28.67 -12.80 4.98
N GLN A 361 29.70 -13.51 5.43
CA GLN A 361 30.02 -14.89 5.03
C GLN A 361 30.08 -15.07 3.48
N ALA A 362 30.81 -14.18 2.81
CA ALA A 362 30.93 -14.16 1.34
C ALA A 362 31.40 -15.49 0.74
N ASP A 363 32.17 -16.29 1.47
CA ASP A 363 32.72 -17.56 1.03
C ASP A 363 31.89 -18.79 1.42
N TYR A 364 30.84 -18.61 2.22
CA TYR A 364 29.96 -19.69 2.69
C TYR A 364 28.56 -19.56 2.11
N ALA A 365 27.98 -20.66 1.64
CA ALA A 365 26.64 -20.71 1.06
C ALA A 365 26.39 -19.54 0.08
N ARG A 366 27.23 -19.46 -0.95
CA ARG A 366 27.34 -18.32 -1.89
C ARG A 366 26.08 -18.10 -2.74
N GLU A 367 25.19 -19.06 -2.81
CA GLU A 367 23.88 -18.97 -3.47
C GLU A 367 22.93 -18.01 -2.75
N MET A 368 23.20 -17.67 -1.48
CA MET A 368 22.53 -16.61 -0.75
C MET A 368 23.51 -15.51 -0.40
N ILE A 369 23.21 -14.30 -0.84
CA ILE A 369 24.00 -13.09 -0.58
C ILE A 369 23.40 -12.38 0.63
N THR A 370 24.20 -12.19 1.68
CA THR A 370 23.81 -11.47 2.89
C THR A 370 24.87 -10.43 3.21
N GLY A 371 24.47 -9.25 3.69
CA GLY A 371 25.44 -8.21 4.03
C GLY A 371 24.79 -6.93 4.50
N HIS A 372 25.59 -6.08 5.14
CA HIS A 372 25.15 -4.74 5.52
C HIS A 372 25.36 -3.78 4.36
N ALA A 373 24.38 -2.92 4.13
CA ALA A 373 24.38 -1.92 3.06
C ALA A 373 23.74 -0.61 3.54
N ARG A 374 23.65 0.36 2.62
CA ARG A 374 22.77 1.51 2.76
C ARG A 374 21.91 1.66 1.53
N VAL A 375 20.70 2.20 1.73
CA VAL A 375 19.80 2.60 0.66
C VAL A 375 19.26 3.98 0.99
N GLY A 376 19.58 4.97 0.15
CA GLY A 376 19.22 6.36 0.42
C GLY A 376 19.78 6.88 1.74
N GLY A 377 20.99 6.44 2.12
CA GLY A 377 21.66 6.78 3.38
C GLY A 377 21.24 5.94 4.59
N VAL A 378 20.13 5.18 4.52
CA VAL A 378 19.63 4.37 5.65
C VAL A 378 20.33 3.02 5.68
N GLN A 379 20.88 2.64 6.86
CA GLN A 379 21.51 1.33 7.09
C GLN A 379 20.47 0.20 6.96
N VAL A 380 20.85 -0.90 6.28
CA VAL A 380 19.98 -2.05 6.05
C VAL A 380 20.77 -3.35 5.97
N GLY A 381 20.20 -4.45 6.47
CA GLY A 381 20.68 -5.81 6.22
C GLY A 381 20.04 -6.37 4.95
N VAL A 382 20.82 -6.62 3.93
CA VAL A 382 20.36 -7.17 2.64
C VAL A 382 20.42 -8.69 2.68
N ILE A 383 19.35 -9.32 2.19
CA ILE A 383 19.24 -10.77 1.97
C ILE A 383 18.77 -10.96 0.53
N ALA A 384 19.62 -11.50 -0.34
CA ALA A 384 19.33 -11.67 -1.75
C ALA A 384 19.67 -13.08 -2.25
N ASN A 385 18.97 -13.52 -3.28
CA ASN A 385 19.28 -14.77 -3.96
C ASN A 385 20.34 -14.53 -5.05
N GLY A 386 21.42 -15.34 -5.05
CA GLY A 386 22.28 -15.46 -6.22
C GLY A 386 21.53 -16.13 -7.38
N ARG A 387 22.03 -16.00 -8.61
CA ARG A 387 21.45 -16.66 -9.78
C ARG A 387 22.52 -17.45 -10.55
N GLY A 388 22.07 -18.45 -11.32
CA GLY A 388 22.93 -19.31 -12.09
C GLY A 388 23.66 -20.37 -11.26
N LEU A 389 24.73 -20.92 -11.83
CA LEU A 389 25.53 -21.95 -11.20
C LEU A 389 26.61 -21.32 -10.30
N VAL A 390 26.50 -21.56 -9.01
CA VAL A 390 27.39 -20.98 -7.99
C VAL A 390 28.42 -22.02 -7.57
N ARG A 391 29.70 -21.76 -7.87
CA ARG A 391 30.80 -22.65 -7.46
C ARG A 391 30.97 -22.60 -5.94
N GLN A 392 31.07 -23.77 -5.33
CA GLN A 392 31.39 -23.92 -3.92
C GLN A 392 32.90 -24.12 -3.74
N PRO A 393 33.49 -23.73 -2.59
CA PRO A 393 34.88 -24.03 -2.28
C PRO A 393 35.16 -25.54 -2.21
N LYS A 394 34.18 -26.33 -1.81
CA LYS A 394 34.20 -27.79 -1.77
C LYS A 394 32.82 -28.32 -2.17
N GLY A 395 32.83 -29.48 -2.87
CA GLY A 395 31.57 -30.15 -3.27
C GLY A 395 31.10 -29.75 -4.67
N ALA A 396 29.89 -30.16 -5.04
CA ALA A 396 29.26 -29.85 -6.30
C ALA A 396 28.83 -28.37 -6.36
N PRO A 397 28.82 -27.76 -7.57
CA PRO A 397 28.21 -26.45 -7.74
C PRO A 397 26.74 -26.45 -7.31
N ARG A 398 26.23 -25.32 -6.77
CA ARG A 398 24.84 -25.14 -6.39
C ARG A 398 24.13 -24.18 -7.34
N PHE A 399 22.82 -24.32 -7.42
CA PHE A 399 22.01 -23.43 -8.22
C PHE A 399 21.58 -22.23 -7.38
N GLY A 400 21.82 -21.03 -7.88
CA GLY A 400 21.26 -19.81 -7.33
C GLY A 400 19.73 -19.78 -7.45
N GLY A 401 19.06 -19.10 -6.55
CA GLY A 401 17.60 -19.09 -6.46
C GLY A 401 17.02 -20.29 -5.71
N ILE A 402 17.88 -21.22 -5.26
CA ILE A 402 17.50 -22.38 -4.45
C ILE A 402 18.12 -22.23 -3.06
N VAL A 403 17.33 -22.50 -2.02
CA VAL A 403 17.79 -22.47 -0.63
C VAL A 403 18.22 -23.87 -0.21
N TYR A 404 19.47 -24.00 0.20
CA TYR A 404 20.05 -25.23 0.76
C TYR A 404 20.10 -25.17 2.29
N THR A 405 20.46 -26.25 2.94
CA THR A 405 20.55 -26.33 4.40
C THR A 405 21.47 -25.25 4.97
N GLU A 406 22.67 -25.13 4.44
CA GLU A 406 23.69 -24.16 4.91
C GLU A 406 23.27 -22.71 4.58
N SER A 407 22.60 -22.48 3.44
CA SER A 407 22.10 -21.15 3.11
C SER A 407 20.95 -20.73 4.03
N ALA A 408 20.07 -21.66 4.40
CA ALA A 408 19.02 -21.40 5.39
C ALA A 408 19.61 -21.04 6.77
N GLU A 409 20.63 -21.75 7.22
CA GLU A 409 21.33 -21.48 8.50
C GLU A 409 22.07 -20.14 8.47
N LYS A 410 22.79 -19.83 7.39
CA LYS A 410 23.46 -18.53 7.17
C LYS A 410 22.47 -17.37 7.28
N VAL A 411 21.35 -17.46 6.56
CA VAL A 411 20.36 -16.39 6.52
C VAL A 411 19.67 -16.23 7.88
N ALA A 412 19.29 -17.32 8.54
CA ALA A 412 18.70 -17.28 9.88
C ALA A 412 19.63 -16.57 10.87
N TYR A 413 20.92 -16.90 10.86
CA TYR A 413 21.91 -16.23 11.71
C TYR A 413 22.04 -14.74 11.40
N PHE A 414 22.06 -14.37 10.11
CA PHE A 414 22.16 -12.98 9.68
C PHE A 414 20.92 -12.15 10.08
N ILE A 415 19.71 -12.73 9.96
CA ILE A 415 18.48 -12.10 10.44
C ILE A 415 18.56 -11.83 11.95
N ASP A 416 18.95 -12.83 12.73
CA ASP A 416 19.12 -12.70 14.18
C ASP A 416 20.16 -11.62 14.55
N LEU A 417 21.24 -11.51 13.76
CA LEU A 417 22.25 -10.47 13.93
C LEU A 417 21.64 -9.08 13.70
N CYS A 418 20.98 -8.88 12.56
CA CYS A 418 20.31 -7.61 12.22
C CYS A 418 19.23 -7.25 13.26
N ASN A 419 18.46 -8.23 13.71
CA ASN A 419 17.43 -8.03 14.73
C ASN A 419 18.02 -7.52 16.06
N ARG A 420 19.15 -8.10 16.52
CA ARG A 420 19.88 -7.62 17.72
C ARG A 420 20.47 -6.22 17.54
N GLN A 421 20.89 -5.90 16.32
CA GLN A 421 21.47 -4.58 15.97
C GLN A 421 20.40 -3.53 15.64
N ARG A 422 19.12 -3.90 15.66
CA ARG A 422 17.99 -3.04 15.22
C ARG A 422 18.17 -2.52 13.80
N THR A 423 18.75 -3.33 12.93
CA THR A 423 18.97 -3.01 11.51
C THR A 423 17.78 -3.51 10.70
N PRO A 424 17.08 -2.66 9.95
CA PRO A 424 16.00 -3.07 9.03
C PRO A 424 16.49 -4.12 8.04
N LEU A 425 15.60 -4.99 7.58
CA LEU A 425 15.88 -6.07 6.63
C LEU A 425 15.30 -5.75 5.24
N LEU A 426 16.12 -5.92 4.20
CA LEU A 426 15.72 -5.86 2.80
C LEU A 426 15.88 -7.24 2.17
N PHE A 427 14.76 -7.86 1.83
CA PHE A 427 14.70 -9.12 1.11
C PHE A 427 14.55 -8.85 -0.39
N ILE A 428 15.56 -9.23 -1.17
CA ILE A 428 15.54 -9.14 -2.64
C ILE A 428 15.27 -10.54 -3.17
N GLN A 429 14.03 -10.78 -3.57
CA GLN A 429 13.53 -12.10 -3.93
C GLN A 429 13.78 -12.43 -5.40
N ASP A 430 14.51 -13.51 -5.64
CA ASP A 430 14.48 -14.31 -6.86
C ASP A 430 14.68 -15.79 -6.48
N VAL A 431 13.70 -16.32 -5.70
CA VAL A 431 13.76 -17.64 -5.09
C VAL A 431 12.78 -18.60 -5.75
N SER A 432 13.31 -19.74 -6.22
CA SER A 432 12.52 -20.82 -6.83
C SER A 432 12.01 -21.84 -5.80
N GLY A 433 12.60 -21.87 -4.58
CA GLY A 433 12.21 -22.78 -3.51
C GLY A 433 13.39 -23.27 -2.67
N PHE A 434 13.11 -24.23 -1.81
CA PHE A 434 14.13 -25.01 -1.10
C PHE A 434 14.59 -26.20 -1.94
N MET A 435 15.83 -26.64 -1.74
CA MET A 435 16.33 -27.85 -2.37
C MET A 435 15.53 -29.07 -1.91
N VAL A 436 15.27 -29.97 -2.84
CA VAL A 436 14.53 -31.22 -2.62
C VAL A 436 15.39 -32.43 -2.98
N GLY A 437 15.05 -33.60 -2.47
CA GLY A 437 15.72 -34.86 -2.76
C GLY A 437 16.40 -35.46 -1.53
N ALA A 438 16.85 -36.71 -1.65
CA ALA A 438 17.37 -37.47 -0.52
C ALA A 438 18.52 -36.78 0.21
N GLU A 439 19.47 -36.20 -0.51
CA GLU A 439 20.61 -35.49 0.06
C GLU A 439 20.16 -34.27 0.87
N ALA A 440 19.23 -33.49 0.35
CA ALA A 440 18.68 -32.33 1.05
C ALA A 440 17.93 -32.74 2.33
N GLU A 441 17.07 -33.77 2.24
CA GLU A 441 16.35 -34.27 3.41
C GLU A 441 17.31 -34.81 4.48
N HIS A 442 18.32 -35.58 4.08
CA HIS A 442 19.33 -36.14 4.99
C HIS A 442 20.20 -35.05 5.63
N SER A 443 20.42 -33.92 4.94
CA SER A 443 21.15 -32.78 5.50
C SER A 443 20.35 -31.98 6.53
N GLY A 444 19.04 -32.26 6.69
CA GLY A 444 18.15 -31.59 7.62
C GLY A 444 17.56 -30.28 7.10
N ILE A 445 17.32 -30.17 5.79
CA ILE A 445 16.78 -28.99 5.13
C ILE A 445 15.48 -28.48 5.78
N ILE A 446 14.58 -29.38 6.22
CA ILE A 446 13.31 -29.00 6.88
C ILE A 446 13.60 -28.25 8.19
N ARG A 447 14.53 -28.73 9.01
CA ARG A 447 14.90 -28.08 10.28
C ARG A 447 15.58 -26.72 10.05
N ALA A 448 16.52 -26.65 9.10
CA ALA A 448 17.20 -25.40 8.75
C ALA A 448 16.22 -24.39 8.15
N GLY A 449 15.31 -24.86 7.28
CA GLY A 449 14.26 -24.02 6.70
C GLY A 449 13.29 -23.50 7.76
N ALA A 450 12.87 -24.32 8.71
CA ALA A 450 12.03 -23.90 9.83
C ALA A 450 12.72 -22.83 10.67
N ARG A 451 14.03 -22.96 10.94
CA ARG A 451 14.79 -21.94 11.66
C ARG A 451 14.89 -20.62 10.87
N PHE A 452 15.06 -20.69 9.56
CA PHE A 452 15.06 -19.49 8.71
C PHE A 452 13.69 -18.79 8.78
N VAL A 453 12.58 -19.55 8.62
CA VAL A 453 11.22 -19.02 8.73
C VAL A 453 10.97 -18.43 10.12
N GLU A 454 11.40 -19.08 11.19
CA GLU A 454 11.24 -18.61 12.57
C GLU A 454 12.01 -17.29 12.79
N ALA A 455 13.29 -17.23 12.41
CA ALA A 455 14.09 -16.02 12.54
C ALA A 455 13.46 -14.83 11.81
N MET A 456 12.98 -15.04 10.57
CA MET A 456 12.30 -14.02 9.78
C MET A 456 10.94 -13.62 10.38
N ALA A 457 10.13 -14.59 10.82
CA ALA A 457 8.80 -14.34 11.38
C ALA A 457 8.85 -13.58 12.71
N THR A 458 9.89 -13.83 13.51
CA THR A 458 10.07 -13.21 14.83
C THR A 458 10.98 -11.99 14.83
N ALA A 459 11.57 -11.63 13.68
CA ALA A 459 12.34 -10.40 13.56
C ALA A 459 11.45 -9.18 13.84
N ALA A 460 11.87 -8.38 14.83
CA ALA A 460 11.12 -7.23 15.30
C ALA A 460 11.54 -5.92 14.60
N VAL A 461 12.46 -5.98 13.65
CA VAL A 461 12.90 -4.85 12.82
C VAL A 461 12.02 -4.73 11.57
N PRO A 462 11.98 -3.54 10.92
CA PRO A 462 11.28 -3.38 9.65
C PRO A 462 11.74 -4.40 8.61
N LYS A 463 10.79 -5.01 7.90
CA LYS A 463 11.03 -5.96 6.81
C LYS A 463 10.49 -5.37 5.51
N ILE A 464 11.36 -5.18 4.53
CA ILE A 464 11.01 -4.65 3.22
C ILE A 464 11.38 -5.70 2.18
N VAL A 465 10.47 -5.91 1.22
CA VAL A 465 10.62 -6.93 0.18
C VAL A 465 10.63 -6.27 -1.19
N LEU A 466 11.58 -6.70 -2.03
CA LEU A 466 11.61 -6.40 -3.46
C LEU A 466 11.67 -7.73 -4.23
N THR A 467 10.60 -8.07 -4.93
CA THR A 467 10.58 -9.21 -5.83
C THR A 467 11.10 -8.79 -7.21
N ILE A 468 12.22 -9.38 -7.61
CA ILE A 468 12.83 -9.09 -8.92
C ILE A 468 12.29 -10.03 -9.99
N ASN A 469 12.19 -11.33 -9.66
CA ASN A 469 11.75 -12.36 -10.58
C ASN A 469 10.92 -13.41 -9.81
N HIS A 470 11.47 -14.57 -9.45
CA HIS A 470 10.71 -15.62 -8.78
C HIS A 470 10.49 -15.34 -7.29
N ALA A 471 9.29 -15.65 -6.83
CA ALA A 471 8.91 -15.72 -5.42
C ALA A 471 8.06 -16.99 -5.25
N SER A 472 8.72 -18.18 -5.22
CA SER A 472 8.03 -19.45 -5.38
C SER A 472 8.07 -20.33 -4.15
N GLY A 473 6.95 -21.03 -3.90
CA GLY A 473 6.81 -22.06 -2.88
C GLY A 473 7.17 -21.61 -1.47
N ALA A 474 7.79 -22.49 -0.69
CA ALA A 474 8.24 -22.16 0.67
C ALA A 474 9.39 -21.13 0.70
N GLY A 475 10.10 -20.94 -0.42
CA GLY A 475 11.10 -19.88 -0.56
C GLY A 475 10.49 -18.48 -0.42
N TYR A 476 9.32 -18.27 -1.03
CA TYR A 476 8.55 -17.04 -0.84
C TYR A 476 8.21 -16.79 0.63
N TYR A 477 7.82 -17.83 1.37
CA TYR A 477 7.52 -17.70 2.80
C TYR A 477 8.76 -17.29 3.59
N ALA A 478 9.87 -18.00 3.41
CA ALA A 478 11.11 -17.74 4.14
C ALA A 478 11.70 -16.33 3.84
N MET A 479 11.51 -15.82 2.63
CA MET A 479 11.94 -14.49 2.20
C MET A 479 10.91 -13.38 2.51
N ALA A 480 10.21 -13.47 3.65
CA ALA A 480 9.25 -12.50 4.15
C ALA A 480 8.02 -12.30 3.24
N GLY A 481 7.38 -13.39 2.83
CA GLY A 481 6.11 -13.33 2.11
C GLY A 481 5.03 -12.59 2.90
N GLN A 482 3.97 -12.14 2.22
CA GLN A 482 2.93 -11.27 2.77
C GLN A 482 2.33 -11.77 4.10
N GLY A 483 2.17 -13.09 4.26
CA GLY A 483 1.64 -13.70 5.48
C GLY A 483 2.52 -13.56 6.74
N PHE A 484 3.72 -13.01 6.59
CA PHE A 484 4.66 -12.72 7.68
C PHE A 484 4.79 -11.21 7.99
N ASP A 485 3.80 -10.43 7.58
CA ASP A 485 3.64 -9.02 7.90
C ASP A 485 4.87 -8.14 7.60
N PRO A 486 5.46 -8.18 6.38
CA PRO A 486 6.47 -7.21 6.02
C PRO A 486 5.87 -5.79 5.98
N ASP A 487 6.70 -4.81 6.29
CA ASP A 487 6.29 -3.39 6.30
C ASP A 487 5.91 -2.94 4.88
N PHE A 488 6.72 -3.34 3.88
CA PHE A 488 6.43 -3.08 2.47
C PHE A 488 6.83 -4.26 1.58
N ILE A 489 6.03 -4.49 0.53
CA ILE A 489 6.29 -5.48 -0.51
C ILE A 489 6.19 -4.80 -1.87
N PHE A 490 7.31 -4.71 -2.57
CA PHE A 490 7.39 -4.24 -3.94
C PHE A 490 7.73 -5.37 -4.90
N SER A 491 7.32 -5.24 -6.15
CA SER A 491 7.69 -6.15 -7.23
C SER A 491 8.11 -5.37 -8.46
N LEU A 492 9.12 -5.83 -9.16
CA LEU A 492 9.33 -5.44 -10.56
C LEU A 492 8.25 -6.07 -11.44
N PRO A 493 7.97 -5.52 -12.63
CA PRO A 493 7.04 -6.12 -13.59
C PRO A 493 7.42 -7.55 -14.03
N THR A 494 8.67 -7.95 -13.82
CA THR A 494 9.18 -9.33 -14.04
C THR A 494 8.83 -10.28 -12.91
N GLY A 495 8.29 -9.81 -11.79
CA GLY A 495 7.95 -10.63 -10.62
C GLY A 495 6.98 -11.75 -10.95
N ARG A 496 7.29 -12.95 -10.43
CA ARG A 496 6.49 -14.19 -10.61
C ARG A 496 6.25 -14.82 -9.23
N MET A 497 5.01 -14.77 -8.79
CA MET A 497 4.67 -15.10 -7.41
C MET A 497 3.65 -16.25 -7.35
N GLY A 498 4.05 -17.41 -6.83
CA GLY A 498 3.16 -18.55 -6.70
C GLY A 498 3.85 -19.81 -6.18
N VAL A 499 3.13 -20.93 -6.19
CA VAL A 499 3.65 -22.19 -5.64
C VAL A 499 4.78 -22.76 -6.52
N MET A 500 4.56 -22.76 -7.84
CA MET A 500 5.48 -23.32 -8.84
C MET A 500 5.12 -22.82 -10.25
N GLU A 501 6.03 -23.00 -11.18
CA GLU A 501 5.81 -22.69 -12.59
C GLU A 501 4.79 -23.64 -13.25
N GLY A 502 4.12 -23.18 -14.31
CA GLY A 502 3.07 -23.94 -15.00
C GLY A 502 3.50 -25.32 -15.49
N ASP A 503 4.71 -25.47 -16.02
CA ASP A 503 5.24 -26.77 -16.44
C ASP A 503 5.42 -27.72 -15.26
N SER A 504 5.87 -27.23 -14.10
CA SER A 504 6.00 -28.02 -12.88
C SER A 504 4.63 -28.42 -12.34
N ALA A 505 3.62 -27.55 -12.45
CA ALA A 505 2.25 -27.85 -12.05
C ALA A 505 1.65 -28.95 -12.92
N VAL A 506 1.84 -28.89 -14.24
CA VAL A 506 1.43 -29.96 -15.17
C VAL A 506 2.09 -31.29 -14.78
N GLN A 507 3.40 -31.29 -14.51
CA GLN A 507 4.11 -32.51 -14.08
C GLN A 507 3.62 -33.02 -12.73
N ALA A 508 3.31 -32.13 -11.77
CA ALA A 508 2.79 -32.53 -10.47
C ALA A 508 1.39 -33.16 -10.56
N ILE A 509 0.52 -32.63 -11.42
CA ILE A 509 -0.88 -33.08 -11.58
C ILE A 509 -0.97 -34.32 -12.46
N TYR A 510 -0.28 -34.32 -13.60
CA TYR A 510 -0.43 -35.36 -14.62
C TYR A 510 0.73 -36.34 -14.69
N GLY A 511 1.84 -36.16 -13.93
CA GLY A 511 3.07 -36.94 -14.05
C GLY A 511 2.86 -38.45 -13.96
N THR A 512 2.04 -38.92 -13.00
CA THR A 512 1.72 -40.34 -12.85
C THR A 512 1.00 -40.92 -14.09
N GLN A 513 0.06 -40.15 -14.67
CA GLN A 513 -0.65 -40.53 -15.89
C GLN A 513 0.27 -40.54 -17.10
N LEU A 514 1.12 -39.52 -17.23
CA LEU A 514 2.11 -39.41 -18.30
C LEU A 514 3.13 -40.55 -18.27
N ASP A 515 3.61 -40.93 -17.07
CA ASP A 515 4.54 -42.05 -16.89
C ASP A 515 3.89 -43.40 -17.24
N LYS A 516 2.60 -43.57 -16.92
CA LYS A 516 1.84 -44.75 -17.33
C LYS A 516 1.72 -44.82 -18.85
N LEU A 517 1.31 -43.75 -19.51
CA LEU A 517 1.19 -43.67 -20.96
C LEU A 517 2.53 -43.94 -21.67
N ARG A 518 3.64 -43.36 -21.17
CA ARG A 518 4.98 -43.61 -21.67
C ARG A 518 5.37 -45.09 -21.59
N ARG A 519 5.06 -45.77 -20.48
CA ARG A 519 5.32 -47.22 -20.33
C ARG A 519 4.49 -48.05 -21.31
N GLU A 520 3.28 -47.59 -21.65
CA GLU A 520 2.40 -48.24 -22.63
C GLU A 520 2.72 -47.86 -24.09
N GLY A 521 3.73 -46.98 -24.32
CA GLY A 521 4.07 -46.47 -25.66
C GLY A 521 2.97 -45.58 -26.26
N ARG A 522 2.20 -44.93 -25.44
CA ARG A 522 1.05 -44.09 -25.82
C ARG A 522 1.31 -42.62 -25.49
N GLU A 523 0.75 -41.74 -26.31
CA GLU A 523 0.71 -40.31 -26.09
C GLU A 523 -0.60 -39.92 -25.41
N PRO A 524 -0.65 -38.81 -24.64
CA PRO A 524 -1.89 -38.25 -24.14
C PRO A 524 -2.87 -37.92 -25.30
N ASP A 525 -4.15 -38.16 -25.08
CA ASP A 525 -5.18 -37.75 -26.04
C ASP A 525 -5.32 -36.20 -26.10
N GLU A 526 -6.01 -35.71 -27.12
CA GLU A 526 -6.13 -34.27 -27.37
C GLU A 526 -6.88 -33.54 -26.22
N ALA A 527 -7.84 -34.22 -25.57
CA ALA A 527 -8.54 -33.64 -24.41
C ALA A 527 -7.58 -33.44 -23.22
N THR A 528 -6.75 -34.45 -22.90
CA THR A 528 -5.73 -34.35 -21.85
C THR A 528 -4.68 -33.29 -22.21
N LYS A 529 -4.23 -33.20 -23.47
CA LYS A 529 -3.26 -32.16 -23.91
C LYS A 529 -3.87 -30.75 -23.75
N ALA A 530 -5.15 -30.57 -24.14
CA ALA A 530 -5.84 -29.29 -23.99
C ALA A 530 -5.98 -28.90 -22.52
N GLU A 531 -6.28 -29.83 -21.63
CA GLU A 531 -6.41 -29.57 -20.19
C GLU A 531 -5.05 -29.23 -19.57
N MET A 532 -3.98 -29.94 -19.94
CA MET A 532 -2.60 -29.60 -19.52
C MET A 532 -2.18 -28.21 -19.98
N ALA A 533 -2.55 -27.82 -21.20
CA ALA A 533 -2.29 -26.48 -21.72
C ALA A 533 -3.04 -25.41 -20.92
N ARG A 534 -4.32 -25.68 -20.59
CA ARG A 534 -5.12 -24.76 -19.75
C ARG A 534 -4.52 -24.62 -18.34
N VAL A 535 -4.13 -25.72 -17.70
CA VAL A 535 -3.48 -25.66 -16.38
C VAL A 535 -2.19 -24.83 -16.45
N ARG A 536 -1.38 -25.01 -17.48
CA ARG A 536 -0.17 -24.19 -17.68
C ARG A 536 -0.50 -22.71 -17.82
N GLU A 537 -1.46 -22.36 -18.66
CA GLU A 537 -1.88 -20.98 -18.89
C GLU A 537 -2.45 -20.33 -17.64
N ASP A 538 -3.33 -21.04 -16.89
CA ASP A 538 -3.89 -20.57 -15.61
C ASP A 538 -2.79 -20.26 -14.59
N TYR A 539 -1.76 -21.11 -14.50
CA TYR A 539 -0.62 -20.87 -13.59
C TYR A 539 0.22 -19.68 -14.05
N GLU A 540 0.53 -19.58 -15.36
CA GLU A 540 1.29 -18.45 -15.89
C GLU A 540 0.58 -17.11 -15.62
N GLN A 541 -0.73 -17.08 -15.79
CA GLN A 541 -1.54 -15.89 -15.45
C GLN A 541 -1.47 -15.55 -13.96
N GLN A 542 -1.58 -16.56 -13.09
CA GLN A 542 -1.57 -16.34 -11.63
C GLN A 542 -0.19 -15.94 -11.10
N LEU A 543 0.89 -16.29 -11.80
CA LEU A 543 2.24 -15.90 -11.42
C LEU A 543 2.57 -14.43 -11.73
N ASP A 544 1.85 -13.77 -12.64
CA ASP A 544 2.15 -12.41 -13.11
C ASP A 544 2.08 -11.37 -11.96
N ALA A 545 3.04 -10.44 -11.95
CA ALA A 545 3.10 -9.37 -10.95
C ALA A 545 1.83 -8.52 -10.90
N LYS A 546 1.18 -8.26 -12.04
CA LYS A 546 -0.09 -7.51 -12.10
C LYS A 546 -1.24 -8.30 -11.47
N TYR A 547 -1.25 -9.63 -11.62
CA TYR A 547 -2.21 -10.50 -10.94
C TYR A 547 -2.06 -10.43 -9.42
N ALA A 548 -0.83 -10.51 -8.93
CA ALA A 548 -0.52 -10.37 -7.51
C ALA A 548 -0.94 -8.98 -6.98
N ALA A 549 -0.62 -7.92 -7.72
CA ALA A 549 -1.00 -6.56 -7.37
C ALA A 549 -2.52 -6.32 -7.39
N ALA A 550 -3.24 -6.92 -8.36
CA ALA A 550 -4.70 -6.83 -8.43
C ALA A 550 -5.42 -7.39 -7.19
N ARG A 551 -4.77 -8.33 -6.50
CA ARG A 551 -5.28 -8.97 -5.26
C ARG A 551 -4.70 -8.38 -4.00
N GLY A 552 -3.79 -7.41 -4.13
CA GLY A 552 -3.12 -6.75 -3.01
C GLY A 552 -2.07 -7.64 -2.33
N PHE A 553 -1.46 -8.60 -3.06
CA PHE A 553 -0.36 -9.42 -2.55
C PHE A 553 0.97 -8.67 -2.55
N VAL A 554 1.07 -7.59 -3.32
CA VAL A 554 2.16 -6.62 -3.29
C VAL A 554 1.58 -5.21 -3.14
N ASP A 555 2.32 -4.33 -2.50
CA ASP A 555 1.92 -2.94 -2.28
C ASP A 555 2.00 -2.12 -3.58
N ALA A 556 3.03 -2.36 -4.38
CA ALA A 556 3.17 -1.76 -5.70
C ALA A 556 4.01 -2.64 -6.63
N VAL A 557 3.70 -2.57 -7.92
CA VAL A 557 4.62 -2.96 -9.00
C VAL A 557 5.34 -1.68 -9.40
N ILE A 558 6.66 -1.68 -9.28
CA ILE A 558 7.51 -0.49 -9.47
C ILE A 558 8.46 -0.66 -10.65
N THR A 559 8.78 0.42 -11.32
CA THR A 559 9.74 0.43 -12.43
C THR A 559 11.19 0.49 -11.90
N PRO A 560 12.22 0.14 -12.70
CA PRO A 560 13.61 0.29 -12.29
C PRO A 560 13.95 1.68 -11.73
N GLU A 561 13.46 2.73 -12.34
CA GLU A 561 13.71 4.12 -11.92
C GLU A 561 13.14 4.43 -10.53
N GLU A 562 12.08 3.74 -10.12
CA GLU A 562 11.41 3.94 -8.84
C GLU A 562 12.04 3.13 -7.69
N VAL A 563 12.83 2.07 -7.99
CA VAL A 563 13.32 1.11 -7.00
C VAL A 563 13.99 1.81 -5.81
N ARG A 564 14.96 2.66 -6.07
CA ARG A 564 15.71 3.32 -4.98
C ARG A 564 14.84 4.28 -4.18
N GLY A 565 13.97 5.04 -4.86
CA GLY A 565 13.02 5.95 -4.22
C GLY A 565 12.03 5.23 -3.31
N ALA A 566 11.44 4.15 -3.81
CA ALA A 566 10.47 3.32 -3.06
C ALA A 566 11.11 2.66 -1.83
N LEU A 567 12.30 2.06 -1.99
CA LEU A 567 13.01 1.42 -0.89
C LEU A 567 13.47 2.44 0.17
N ALA A 568 14.01 3.59 -0.25
CA ALA A 568 14.41 4.65 0.67
C ALA A 568 13.22 5.23 1.45
N LEU A 569 12.07 5.42 0.79
CA LEU A 569 10.83 5.81 1.47
C LEU A 569 10.39 4.76 2.48
N ALA A 570 10.34 3.48 2.08
CA ALA A 570 9.92 2.38 2.94
C ALA A 570 10.82 2.25 4.19
N LEU A 571 12.13 2.39 4.02
CA LEU A 571 13.10 2.37 5.13
C LEU A 571 12.93 3.56 6.08
N ARG A 572 12.69 4.77 5.56
CA ARG A 572 12.41 5.94 6.42
C ARG A 572 11.12 5.79 7.19
N VAL A 573 10.06 5.32 6.51
CA VAL A 573 8.76 5.07 7.16
C VAL A 573 8.91 4.00 8.25
N GLY A 574 9.51 2.85 7.94
CA GLY A 574 9.78 1.80 8.91
C GLY A 574 10.63 2.29 10.08
N GLY A 575 11.67 3.09 9.81
CA GLY A 575 12.54 3.66 10.82
C GLY A 575 11.92 4.76 11.70
N ASN A 576 10.67 5.16 11.47
CA ASN A 576 9.97 6.12 12.34
C ASN A 576 9.62 5.55 13.73
N PHE A 577 9.71 4.25 13.92
CA PHE A 577 9.41 3.57 15.17
C PHE A 577 10.52 2.57 15.53
N ASP A 578 11.08 2.70 16.73
CA ASP A 578 12.15 1.83 17.24
C ASP A 578 11.66 0.53 17.88
N GLY A 579 10.38 0.44 18.13
CA GLY A 579 9.77 -0.72 18.78
C GLY A 579 9.57 -1.89 17.82
N PRO A 580 8.95 -2.98 18.29
CA PRO A 580 8.78 -4.18 17.49
C PRO A 580 7.83 -3.98 16.29
N HIS A 581 8.32 -4.28 15.08
CA HIS A 581 7.54 -4.37 13.84
C HIS A 581 6.89 -5.74 13.67
N LEU A 582 6.25 -6.23 14.72
CA LEU A 582 5.50 -7.48 14.70
C LEU A 582 4.05 -7.24 14.27
N GLY A 583 3.41 -8.28 13.75
CA GLY A 583 2.01 -8.21 13.33
C GLY A 583 1.08 -7.73 14.44
N SER A 584 -0.08 -7.22 14.05
CA SER A 584 -1.07 -6.58 14.95
C SER A 584 -1.62 -7.47 16.08
N PHE A 585 -1.27 -8.76 16.08
CA PHE A 585 -1.67 -9.70 17.15
C PHE A 585 -0.73 -9.72 18.35
N VAL A 586 0.48 -9.19 18.21
CA VAL A 586 1.43 -9.11 19.32
C VAL A 586 1.34 -7.73 19.94
N LEU A 587 0.39 -7.58 20.86
CA LEU A 587 0.29 -6.35 21.65
C LEU A 587 1.41 -6.34 22.70
N PRO A 588 2.06 -5.19 22.95
CA PRO A 588 3.03 -5.05 24.02
C PRO A 588 2.42 -5.42 25.37
N ARG A 589 3.16 -6.10 26.23
CA ARG A 589 2.72 -6.48 27.59
C ARG A 589 2.30 -5.28 28.46
N THR A 590 2.76 -4.08 28.13
CA THR A 590 2.40 -2.81 28.79
C THR A 590 0.96 -2.37 28.56
N LEU A 591 0.15 -3.15 27.81
CA LEU A 591 -1.26 -2.86 27.58
C LEU A 591 -2.20 -3.69 28.46
N ALA A 592 -1.66 -4.50 29.36
CA ALA A 592 -2.42 -5.26 30.36
C ALA A 592 -2.70 -4.42 31.61
#